data_f166aa039c3aa16260df6f7bcd3a6dda
#
_entry.id   f166aa039c3aa16260df6f7bcd3a6dda
#
_cell.length_a   1.000
_cell.length_b   1.000
_cell.length_c   1.000
_cell.angle_alpha   90.00
_cell.angle_beta   90.00
_cell.angle_gamma   90.00
#
_symmetry.space_group_name_H-M   'P 1'
#
loop_
_entity.id
_entity.type
_entity.pdbx_description
1 polymer ?
#
loop_
_entity_poly.entity_id
_entity_poly.type
_entity_poly.pdbx_seq_one_letter_code
_entity_poly.pdbx_strand_id
1 'polypeptide(L)'
;MRGGWSDFAALACALAQNLPLEESDRYAVLGHPVGAYFEAHIEQGPILEDQAKTIGVVLGALGQKWFDLTLRGVEAHAGPTPMHLRKDALVGAAAVVEAVNRTALGHQPHACGTVGCLQAYPGSRNVIPGEVRMTLDFRHLEGEQLGAMIAEVRGVIESTCAKHGLAHELIPTADFPAL
;
A
#
# COMPACT_ATOMS: atom_id res chain seq x y z
N MET A 1 8.27 7.94 6.16
CA MET A 1 9.57 7.35 6.54
C MET A 1 10.31 7.00 5.25
N ARG A 2 11.42 7.67 4.98
CA ARG A 2 12.28 7.36 3.83
C ARG A 2 13.34 6.36 4.32
N GLY A 3 12.99 5.10 4.41
CA GLY A 3 13.92 4.05 4.77
C GLY A 3 13.79 2.93 3.75
N GLY A 4 14.83 2.64 3.06
CA GLY A 4 14.85 1.47 2.20
C GLY A 4 16.23 1.22 1.60
N TRP A 5 16.81 2.16 0.91
CA TRP A 5 18.11 1.97 0.25
C TRP A 5 19.29 2.63 0.98
N SER A 6 19.02 3.69 1.77
CA SER A 6 20.04 4.33 2.61
C SER A 6 20.54 3.40 3.73
N ASP A 7 19.69 2.51 4.23
CA ASP A 7 20.02 1.64 5.35
C ASP A 7 20.92 0.47 4.91
N PHE A 8 20.75 -0.04 3.69
CA PHE A 8 21.65 -1.04 3.12
C PHE A 8 23.06 -0.50 2.88
N ALA A 9 23.17 0.72 2.36
CA ALA A 9 24.47 1.37 2.21
C ALA A 9 25.13 1.64 3.57
N ALA A 10 24.38 2.02 4.59
CA ALA A 10 24.85 2.23 5.95
C ALA A 10 25.30 0.92 6.59
N LEU A 11 24.55 -0.18 6.39
CA LEU A 11 24.93 -1.51 6.89
C LEU A 11 26.18 -2.05 6.19
N ALA A 12 26.28 -1.90 4.87
CA ALA A 12 27.48 -2.27 4.12
C ALA A 12 28.72 -1.46 4.57
N CYS A 13 28.56 -0.15 4.81
CA CYS A 13 29.61 0.67 5.38
C CYS A 13 29.97 0.27 6.82
N ALA A 14 29.00 -0.08 7.66
CA ALA A 14 29.25 -0.53 9.04
C ALA A 14 29.99 -1.88 9.08
N LEU A 15 29.62 -2.81 8.21
CA LEU A 15 30.31 -4.09 8.06
C LEU A 15 31.76 -3.91 7.54
N ALA A 16 31.93 -3.03 6.55
CA ALA A 16 33.25 -2.69 6.03
C ALA A 16 34.16 -2.03 7.08
N GLN A 17 33.62 -1.25 8.01
CA GLN A 17 34.36 -0.61 9.09
C GLN A 17 34.85 -1.61 10.18
N ASN A 18 34.15 -2.74 10.33
CA ASN A 18 34.47 -3.74 11.34
C ASN A 18 35.35 -4.89 10.81
N LEU A 19 35.64 -4.95 9.51
CA LEU A 19 36.57 -5.91 8.94
C LEU A 19 37.99 -5.35 8.97
N PRO A 20 39.03 -6.18 9.23
CA PRO A 20 40.45 -5.77 9.19
C PRO A 20 40.91 -5.66 7.72
N LEU A 21 40.29 -4.79 6.96
CA LEU A 21 40.61 -4.51 5.56
C LEU A 21 41.56 -3.31 5.48
N GLU A 22 42.52 -3.35 4.57
CA GLU A 22 43.30 -2.18 4.19
C GLU A 22 42.39 -1.05 3.76
N GLU A 23 42.80 0.20 3.98
CA GLU A 23 41.93 1.37 3.73
C GLU A 23 41.48 1.47 2.26
N SER A 24 42.30 0.99 1.33
CA SER A 24 41.99 0.86 -0.10
C SER A 24 40.86 -0.15 -0.36
N ASP A 25 40.73 -1.19 0.45
CA ASP A 25 39.75 -2.26 0.29
C ASP A 25 38.37 -1.85 0.80
N ARG A 26 38.31 -0.90 1.73
CA ARG A 26 37.04 -0.34 2.25
C ARG A 26 36.22 0.34 1.18
N TYR A 27 36.87 0.99 0.21
CA TYR A 27 36.19 1.63 -0.92
C TYR A 27 35.94 0.67 -2.09
N ALA A 28 36.64 -0.42 -2.14
CA ALA A 28 36.53 -1.44 -3.17
C ALA A 28 35.32 -2.39 -2.95
N VAL A 29 34.73 -2.43 -1.76
CA VAL A 29 33.59 -3.30 -1.43
C VAL A 29 32.34 -2.91 -2.21
N LEU A 30 32.16 -1.62 -2.54
CA LEU A 30 31.08 -1.14 -3.39
C LEU A 30 31.49 -1.28 -4.86
N GLY A 31 30.95 -2.27 -5.58
CA GLY A 31 31.19 -2.48 -7.00
C GLY A 31 32.04 -3.71 -7.34
N HIS A 32 32.49 -4.49 -6.37
CA HIS A 32 33.07 -5.81 -6.63
C HIS A 32 32.01 -6.82 -7.07
N PRO A 33 32.29 -7.71 -8.02
CA PRO A 33 31.45 -8.84 -8.32
C PRO A 33 31.32 -9.73 -7.07
N VAL A 34 30.11 -9.80 -6.53
CA VAL A 34 29.79 -10.64 -5.37
C VAL A 34 29.30 -11.99 -5.88
N GLY A 35 29.97 -13.09 -5.47
CA GLY A 35 29.58 -14.44 -5.87
C GLY A 35 28.29 -14.92 -5.19
N ALA A 36 28.02 -14.50 -3.97
CA ALA A 36 26.78 -14.78 -3.22
C ALA A 36 26.60 -13.77 -2.10
N TYR A 37 25.35 -13.46 -1.81
CA TYR A 37 24.92 -12.60 -0.70
C TYR A 37 23.89 -13.34 0.16
N PHE A 38 24.07 -13.29 1.47
CA PHE A 38 23.14 -13.89 2.44
C PHE A 38 22.74 -12.84 3.46
N GLU A 39 21.45 -12.72 3.69
CA GLU A 39 20.88 -11.83 4.69
C GLU A 39 19.95 -12.61 5.61
N ALA A 40 20.16 -12.49 6.91
CA ALA A 40 19.21 -12.97 7.92
C ALA A 40 18.24 -11.83 8.24
N HIS A 41 16.97 -12.06 7.95
CA HIS A 41 15.91 -11.07 8.13
C HIS A 41 14.74 -11.67 8.91
N ILE A 42 14.06 -10.86 9.71
CA ILE A 42 12.77 -11.26 10.29
C ILE A 42 11.72 -11.37 9.19
N GLU A 43 10.75 -12.29 9.32
CA GLU A 43 9.70 -12.45 8.32
C GLU A 43 8.84 -11.19 8.13
N GLN A 44 8.65 -10.39 9.19
CA GLN A 44 7.71 -9.26 9.25
C GLN A 44 6.27 -9.68 8.92
N GLY A 45 5.92 -10.93 9.21
CA GLY A 45 4.63 -11.54 8.95
C GLY A 45 4.42 -12.79 9.81
N PRO A 46 3.23 -13.38 9.83
CA PRO A 46 2.87 -14.47 10.72
C PRO A 46 2.97 -15.87 10.09
N ILE A 47 3.41 -16.02 8.82
CA ILE A 47 3.25 -17.28 8.06
C ILE A 47 4.13 -18.39 8.64
N LEU A 48 5.39 -18.10 8.98
CA LEU A 48 6.29 -19.10 9.57
C LEU A 48 5.81 -19.52 10.94
N GLU A 49 5.32 -18.57 11.74
CA GLU A 49 4.76 -18.86 13.07
C GLU A 49 3.49 -19.71 12.97
N ASP A 50 2.56 -19.34 12.09
CA ASP A 50 1.32 -20.10 11.83
C ASP A 50 1.61 -21.55 11.37
N GLN A 51 2.68 -21.75 10.59
CA GLN A 51 3.12 -23.06 10.13
C GLN A 51 4.08 -23.79 11.07
N ALA A 52 4.36 -23.22 12.25
CA ALA A 52 5.35 -23.72 13.22
C ALA A 52 6.73 -23.97 12.59
N LYS A 53 7.16 -23.10 11.68
CA LYS A 53 8.47 -23.12 11.00
C LYS A 53 9.42 -22.10 11.62
N THR A 54 10.66 -22.46 11.84
CA THR A 54 11.68 -21.58 12.40
C THR A 54 12.37 -20.73 11.35
N ILE A 55 12.54 -21.26 10.13
CA ILE A 55 13.27 -20.61 9.03
C ILE A 55 12.47 -20.76 7.74
N GLY A 56 12.45 -19.71 6.93
CA GLY A 56 11.96 -19.69 5.55
C GLY A 56 13.05 -19.20 4.60
N VAL A 57 13.04 -19.72 3.39
CA VAL A 57 13.87 -19.22 2.30
C VAL A 57 13.01 -18.32 1.44
N VAL A 58 13.46 -17.06 1.26
CA VAL A 58 12.78 -16.10 0.38
C VAL A 58 13.00 -16.51 -1.07
N LEU A 59 11.91 -16.70 -1.81
CA LEU A 59 11.93 -17.07 -3.23
C LEU A 59 11.60 -15.89 -4.15
N GLY A 60 11.12 -14.79 -3.59
CA GLY A 60 10.73 -13.61 -4.34
C GLY A 60 10.08 -12.57 -3.44
N ALA A 61 9.69 -11.45 -4.01
CA ALA A 61 8.94 -10.39 -3.33
C ALA A 61 7.69 -10.03 -4.11
N LEU A 62 6.61 -9.70 -3.39
CA LEU A 62 5.35 -9.26 -4.02
C LEU A 62 5.56 -7.92 -4.73
N GLY A 63 5.04 -7.82 -5.95
CA GLY A 63 4.84 -6.53 -6.60
C GLY A 63 3.87 -5.69 -5.78
N GLN A 64 4.06 -4.38 -5.74
CA GLN A 64 3.23 -3.47 -4.96
C GLN A 64 2.94 -2.17 -5.70
N LYS A 65 1.70 -1.69 -5.56
CA LYS A 65 1.27 -0.40 -6.10
C LYS A 65 0.47 0.35 -5.06
N TRP A 66 0.85 1.60 -4.84
CA TRP A 66 0.22 2.49 -3.88
C TRP A 66 -0.49 3.64 -4.58
N PHE A 67 -1.61 4.05 -3.99
CA PHE A 67 -2.38 5.18 -4.50
C PHE A 67 -2.87 6.04 -3.34
N ASP A 68 -2.96 7.35 -3.60
CA ASP A 68 -3.72 8.28 -2.82
C ASP A 68 -5.06 8.52 -3.53
N LEU A 69 -6.17 8.30 -2.81
CA LEU A 69 -7.52 8.55 -3.30
C LEU A 69 -8.15 9.70 -2.52
N THR A 70 -8.63 10.70 -3.24
CA THR A 70 -9.49 11.75 -2.70
C THR A 70 -10.88 11.64 -3.30
N LEU A 71 -11.90 11.55 -2.44
CA LEU A 71 -13.30 11.62 -2.81
C LEU A 71 -13.86 12.97 -2.39
N ARG A 72 -14.59 13.64 -3.29
CA ARG A 72 -15.22 14.94 -3.02
C ARG A 72 -16.71 14.89 -3.26
N GLY A 73 -17.47 15.24 -2.22
CA GLY A 73 -18.91 15.40 -2.21
C GLY A 73 -19.31 16.84 -1.85
N VAL A 74 -20.31 16.99 -1.00
CA VAL A 74 -20.78 18.32 -0.55
C VAL A 74 -21.04 18.29 0.95
N GLU A 75 -20.36 19.16 1.68
CA GLU A 75 -20.62 19.38 3.11
C GLU A 75 -22.03 19.94 3.31
N ALA A 76 -22.75 19.37 4.25
CA ALA A 76 -24.07 19.84 4.62
C ALA A 76 -24.39 19.46 6.08
N HIS A 77 -25.34 20.16 6.69
CA HIS A 77 -25.80 19.85 8.03
C HIS A 77 -26.56 18.50 8.05
N ALA A 78 -26.14 17.58 8.91
CA ALA A 78 -26.64 16.21 8.94
C ALA A 78 -28.15 16.10 9.33
N GLY A 79 -28.68 17.04 10.12
CA GLY A 79 -30.07 17.03 10.56
C GLY A 79 -31.06 17.38 9.46
N PRO A 80 -31.03 18.60 8.90
CA PRO A 80 -32.04 19.08 7.94
C PRO A 80 -31.82 18.61 6.50
N THR A 81 -30.65 18.02 6.15
CA THR A 81 -30.37 17.59 4.78
C THR A 81 -31.00 16.22 4.49
N PRO A 82 -32.02 16.11 3.62
CA PRO A 82 -32.64 14.83 3.29
C PRO A 82 -31.66 13.85 2.66
N MET A 83 -31.83 12.54 2.88
CA MET A 83 -30.92 11.49 2.40
C MET A 83 -30.70 11.52 0.88
N HIS A 84 -31.75 11.77 0.09
CA HIS A 84 -31.68 11.77 -1.38
C HIS A 84 -30.94 12.98 -1.99
N LEU A 85 -30.67 14.02 -1.20
CA LEU A 85 -29.92 15.21 -1.63
C LEU A 85 -28.46 15.18 -1.20
N ARG A 86 -28.03 14.16 -0.43
CA ARG A 86 -26.68 14.07 0.10
C ARG A 86 -25.68 13.64 -0.97
N LYS A 87 -24.51 14.29 -0.96
CA LYS A 87 -23.31 13.85 -1.66
C LYS A 87 -22.25 13.56 -0.62
N ASP A 88 -22.40 12.44 0.08
CA ASP A 88 -21.63 12.05 1.24
C ASP A 88 -20.37 11.30 0.79
N ALA A 89 -19.20 11.96 0.90
CA ALA A 89 -17.93 11.39 0.52
C ALA A 89 -17.54 10.17 1.38
N LEU A 90 -17.96 10.13 2.64
CA LEU A 90 -17.64 9.02 3.55
C LEU A 90 -18.41 7.74 3.21
N VAL A 91 -19.64 7.85 2.74
CA VAL A 91 -20.41 6.70 2.22
C VAL A 91 -19.72 6.11 0.98
N GLY A 92 -19.23 6.98 0.09
CA GLY A 92 -18.42 6.55 -1.04
C GLY A 92 -17.12 5.86 -0.61
N ALA A 93 -16.43 6.43 0.36
CA ALA A 93 -15.21 5.87 0.92
C ALA A 93 -15.42 4.47 1.54
N ALA A 94 -16.50 4.27 2.28
CA ALA A 94 -16.83 2.96 2.86
C ALA A 94 -17.00 1.87 1.79
N ALA A 95 -17.63 2.19 0.65
CA ALA A 95 -17.76 1.26 -0.46
C ALA A 95 -16.39 0.91 -1.09
N VAL A 96 -15.47 1.86 -1.17
CA VAL A 96 -14.11 1.62 -1.67
C VAL A 96 -13.32 0.74 -0.70
N VAL A 97 -13.39 1.00 0.62
CA VAL A 97 -12.75 0.16 1.65
C VAL A 97 -13.19 -1.29 1.54
N GLU A 98 -14.51 -1.52 1.41
CA GLU A 98 -15.07 -2.86 1.22
C GLU A 98 -14.60 -3.50 -0.09
N ALA A 99 -14.53 -2.72 -1.17
CA ALA A 99 -14.06 -3.20 -2.47
C ALA A 99 -12.59 -3.65 -2.42
N VAL A 100 -11.70 -2.86 -1.82
CA VAL A 100 -10.28 -3.22 -1.65
C VAL A 100 -10.13 -4.55 -0.93
N ASN A 101 -10.84 -4.74 0.17
CA ASN A 101 -10.82 -5.99 0.93
C ASN A 101 -11.37 -7.17 0.10
N ARG A 102 -12.54 -7.01 -0.50
CA ARG A 102 -13.19 -8.04 -1.31
C ARG A 102 -12.34 -8.46 -2.52
N THR A 103 -11.76 -7.50 -3.24
CA THR A 103 -10.88 -7.78 -4.37
C THR A 103 -9.66 -8.59 -3.92
N ALA A 104 -8.99 -8.19 -2.83
CA ALA A 104 -7.86 -8.96 -2.32
C ALA A 104 -8.24 -10.40 -1.91
N LEU A 105 -9.41 -10.60 -1.33
CA LEU A 105 -9.94 -11.93 -1.02
C LEU A 105 -10.27 -12.75 -2.28
N GLY A 106 -10.64 -12.11 -3.38
CA GLY A 106 -10.93 -12.76 -4.67
C GLY A 106 -9.68 -13.21 -5.43
N HIS A 107 -8.52 -12.66 -5.14
CA HIS A 107 -7.24 -12.94 -5.83
C HIS A 107 -6.23 -13.72 -4.97
N GLN A 108 -6.71 -14.51 -3.99
CA GLN A 108 -5.84 -15.35 -3.17
C GLN A 108 -5.16 -16.45 -4.04
N PRO A 109 -3.99 -17.02 -3.60
CA PRO A 109 -3.42 -16.92 -2.25
C PRO A 109 -2.40 -15.77 -2.04
N HIS A 110 -2.06 -14.99 -3.05
CA HIS A 110 -0.93 -14.05 -2.97
C HIS A 110 -1.34 -12.57 -2.95
N ALA A 111 -2.64 -12.30 -2.94
CA ALA A 111 -3.15 -10.94 -2.96
C ALA A 111 -3.22 -10.32 -1.57
N CYS A 112 -2.74 -9.08 -1.46
CA CYS A 112 -3.02 -8.20 -0.33
C CYS A 112 -3.63 -6.88 -0.84
N GLY A 113 -4.64 -6.39 -0.12
CA GLY A 113 -5.26 -5.09 -0.39
C GLY A 113 -5.58 -4.39 0.93
N THR A 114 -5.09 -3.17 1.10
CA THR A 114 -5.20 -2.45 2.37
C THR A 114 -5.56 -0.99 2.13
N VAL A 115 -6.50 -0.47 2.93
CA VAL A 115 -6.69 0.96 3.14
C VAL A 115 -6.01 1.32 4.46
N GLY A 116 -4.80 1.87 4.38
CA GLY A 116 -3.95 2.11 5.56
C GLY A 116 -4.27 3.39 6.31
N CYS A 117 -4.87 4.37 5.63
CA CYS A 117 -5.30 5.65 6.21
C CYS A 117 -6.64 6.07 5.60
N LEU A 118 -7.51 6.64 6.43
CA LEU A 118 -8.75 7.27 6.00
C LEU A 118 -9.01 8.49 6.86
N GLN A 119 -9.19 9.64 6.21
CA GLN A 119 -9.48 10.92 6.88
C GLN A 119 -10.71 11.56 6.26
N ALA A 120 -11.71 11.85 7.07
CA ALA A 120 -12.94 12.52 6.64
C ALA A 120 -12.96 13.98 7.10
N TYR A 121 -13.37 14.89 6.24
CA TYR A 121 -13.44 16.32 6.49
C TYR A 121 -14.86 16.83 6.35
N PRO A 122 -15.30 17.70 7.28
CA PRO A 122 -14.54 18.38 8.34
C PRO A 122 -14.38 17.56 9.63
N GLY A 123 -14.83 16.30 9.71
CA GLY A 123 -14.70 15.46 10.89
C GLY A 123 -15.64 15.84 12.04
N SER A 124 -16.79 16.42 11.73
CA SER A 124 -17.80 16.87 12.71
C SER A 124 -19.00 15.93 12.74
N ARG A 125 -19.52 15.62 13.93
CA ARG A 125 -20.65 14.71 14.13
C ARG A 125 -21.92 15.13 13.38
N ASN A 126 -22.16 16.42 13.24
CA ASN A 126 -23.39 16.99 12.66
C ASN A 126 -23.20 17.54 11.25
N VAL A 127 -22.08 17.22 10.59
CA VAL A 127 -21.80 17.63 9.22
C VAL A 127 -21.57 16.39 8.36
N ILE A 128 -22.25 16.32 7.20
CA ILE A 128 -22.01 15.32 6.16
C ILE A 128 -20.61 15.57 5.57
N PRO A 129 -19.69 14.58 5.54
CA PRO A 129 -18.34 14.79 5.01
C PRO A 129 -18.35 15.18 3.53
N GLY A 130 -17.76 16.32 3.23
CA GLY A 130 -17.58 16.80 1.86
C GLY A 130 -16.31 16.28 1.21
N GLU A 131 -15.32 15.86 1.98
CA GLU A 131 -14.08 15.28 1.45
C GLU A 131 -13.62 14.10 2.30
N VAL A 132 -13.13 13.06 1.63
CA VAL A 132 -12.39 11.94 2.26
C VAL A 132 -11.11 11.71 1.50
N ARG A 133 -10.01 11.58 2.24
CA ARG A 133 -8.69 11.15 1.73
C ARG A 133 -8.35 9.79 2.29
N MET A 134 -7.83 8.92 1.44
CA MET A 134 -7.39 7.58 1.85
C MET A 134 -6.19 7.11 1.05
N THR A 135 -5.43 6.18 1.64
CA THR A 135 -4.29 5.51 0.98
C THR A 135 -4.67 4.07 0.66
N LEU A 136 -4.32 3.61 -0.54
CA LEU A 136 -4.55 2.26 -1.01
C LEU A 136 -3.19 1.58 -1.26
N ASP A 137 -3.03 0.34 -0.76
CA ASP A 137 -1.87 -0.52 -0.99
C ASP A 137 -2.38 -1.84 -1.59
N PHE A 138 -1.89 -2.19 -2.79
CA PHE A 138 -2.18 -3.46 -3.46
C PHE A 138 -0.89 -4.23 -3.67
N ARG A 139 -0.93 -5.53 -3.37
CA ARG A 139 0.22 -6.43 -3.57
C ARG A 139 -0.22 -7.75 -4.18
N HIS A 140 0.60 -8.25 -5.10
CA HIS A 140 0.47 -9.60 -5.66
C HIS A 140 1.80 -10.08 -6.22
N LEU A 141 2.01 -11.41 -6.23
CA LEU A 141 3.21 -12.03 -6.81
C LEU A 141 3.24 -11.90 -8.34
N GLU A 142 2.07 -11.93 -8.98
CA GLU A 142 1.92 -11.82 -10.42
C GLU A 142 1.46 -10.42 -10.82
N GLY A 143 2.22 -9.73 -11.67
CA GLY A 143 1.94 -8.36 -12.10
C GLY A 143 0.62 -8.21 -12.86
N GLU A 144 0.20 -9.24 -13.61
CA GLU A 144 -1.09 -9.27 -14.30
C GLU A 144 -2.26 -9.28 -13.31
N GLN A 145 -2.18 -10.12 -12.28
CA GLN A 145 -3.19 -10.17 -11.22
C GLN A 145 -3.24 -8.87 -10.42
N LEU A 146 -2.07 -8.29 -10.12
CA LEU A 146 -1.98 -6.96 -9.49
C LEU A 146 -2.68 -5.90 -10.35
N GLY A 147 -2.50 -5.94 -11.67
CA GLY A 147 -3.19 -5.06 -12.60
C GLY A 147 -4.71 -5.26 -12.59
N ALA A 148 -5.17 -6.51 -12.57
CA ALA A 148 -6.59 -6.86 -12.52
C ALA A 148 -7.26 -6.35 -11.22
N MET A 149 -6.63 -6.57 -10.06
CA MET A 149 -7.11 -6.05 -8.76
C MET A 149 -7.32 -4.54 -8.79
N ILE A 150 -6.35 -3.81 -9.34
CA ILE A 150 -6.43 -2.34 -9.44
C ILE A 150 -7.56 -1.92 -10.38
N ALA A 151 -7.73 -2.61 -11.51
CA ALA A 151 -8.80 -2.32 -12.47
C ALA A 151 -10.19 -2.54 -11.84
N GLU A 152 -10.38 -3.62 -11.08
CA GLU A 152 -11.63 -3.88 -10.35
C GLU A 152 -11.96 -2.76 -9.36
N VAL A 153 -11.00 -2.35 -8.53
CA VAL A 153 -11.24 -1.28 -7.54
C VAL A 153 -11.46 0.06 -8.23
N ARG A 154 -10.78 0.38 -9.34
CA ARG A 154 -11.07 1.58 -10.15
C ARG A 154 -12.51 1.59 -10.65
N GLY A 155 -13.00 0.47 -11.18
CA GLY A 155 -14.40 0.34 -11.61
C GLY A 155 -15.39 0.59 -10.46
N VAL A 156 -15.07 0.12 -9.24
CA VAL A 156 -15.90 0.41 -8.06
C VAL A 156 -15.83 1.88 -7.67
N ILE A 157 -14.67 2.52 -7.71
CA ILE A 157 -14.53 3.96 -7.44
C ILE A 157 -15.41 4.76 -8.41
N GLU A 158 -15.28 4.51 -9.71
CA GLU A 158 -16.03 5.20 -10.76
C GLU A 158 -17.55 5.02 -10.60
N SER A 159 -18.00 3.77 -10.43
CA SER A 159 -19.42 3.46 -10.26
C SER A 159 -20.02 4.03 -8.98
N THR A 160 -19.25 3.98 -7.88
CA THR A 160 -19.65 4.57 -6.59
C THR A 160 -19.74 6.08 -6.68
N CYS A 161 -18.76 6.73 -7.31
CA CYS A 161 -18.78 8.18 -7.49
C CYS A 161 -19.94 8.62 -8.36
N ALA A 162 -20.20 7.92 -9.46
CA ALA A 162 -21.37 8.19 -10.31
C ALA A 162 -22.69 8.04 -9.54
N LYS A 163 -22.85 6.96 -8.76
CA LYS A 163 -24.03 6.68 -7.96
C LYS A 163 -24.33 7.74 -6.91
N HIS A 164 -23.30 8.24 -6.24
CA HIS A 164 -23.43 9.19 -5.12
C HIS A 164 -23.18 10.65 -5.51
N GLY A 165 -22.94 10.93 -6.80
CA GLY A 165 -22.66 12.27 -7.31
C GLY A 165 -21.37 12.88 -6.74
N LEU A 166 -20.35 12.05 -6.55
CA LEU A 166 -19.03 12.43 -6.04
C LEU A 166 -18.05 12.69 -7.19
N ALA A 167 -17.07 13.57 -6.94
CA ALA A 167 -15.86 13.62 -7.74
C ALA A 167 -14.76 12.77 -7.07
N HIS A 168 -13.79 12.27 -7.85
CA HIS A 168 -12.65 11.55 -7.31
C HIS A 168 -11.36 11.91 -8.03
N GLU A 169 -10.26 11.71 -7.33
CA GLU A 169 -8.89 11.82 -7.84
C GLU A 169 -8.09 10.67 -7.28
N LEU A 170 -7.48 9.86 -8.16
CA LEU A 170 -6.68 8.68 -7.80
C LEU A 170 -5.27 8.85 -8.35
N ILE A 171 -4.30 9.11 -7.47
CA ILE A 171 -2.91 9.41 -7.78
C ILE A 171 -2.04 8.19 -7.44
N PRO A 172 -1.29 7.62 -8.40
CA PRO A 172 -0.31 6.59 -8.07
C PRO A 172 0.88 7.22 -7.33
N THR A 173 1.31 6.60 -6.23
CA THR A 173 2.41 7.09 -5.38
C THR A 173 3.60 6.15 -5.33
N ALA A 174 3.41 4.86 -5.66
CA ALA A 174 4.49 3.89 -5.80
C ALA A 174 4.10 2.79 -6.79
N ASP A 175 5.11 2.26 -7.50
CA ASP A 175 4.98 1.12 -8.42
C ASP A 175 6.28 0.31 -8.39
N PHE A 176 6.23 -0.87 -7.76
CA PHE A 176 7.37 -1.78 -7.66
C PHE A 176 6.96 -3.12 -8.26
N PRO A 177 7.71 -3.65 -9.24
CA PRO A 177 7.44 -4.97 -9.79
C PRO A 177 7.69 -6.08 -8.76
N ALA A 178 7.08 -7.25 -8.98
CA ALA A 178 7.44 -8.46 -8.26
C ALA A 178 8.86 -8.91 -8.63
N LEU A 179 9.55 -9.51 -7.69
CA LEU A 179 10.91 -10.06 -7.86
C LEU A 179 10.90 -11.58 -7.74
#